data_de6c6766a6c7b6a5b288eff92301d34c
#
_entry.id   de6c6766a6c7b6a5b288eff92301d34c
#
_cell.length_a   1.000
_cell.length_b   1.000
_cell.length_c   1.000
_cell.angle_alpha   90.00
_cell.angle_beta   90.00
_cell.angle_gamma   90.00
#
_symmetry.space_group_name_H-M   'P 1'
#
loop_
_entity.id
_entity.type
_entity.pdbx_description
1 polymer ?
#
loop_
_entity_poly.entity_id
_entity_poly.type
_entity_poly.pdbx_seq_one_letter_code
_entity_poly.pdbx_strand_id
1 'polypeptide(L)'
;MSITNKFLKNVREHREKAHPSLFEGYLEDYLRLLEASPRLSALAHKRLYKQIISYGTHQVDETNERCNRLFDGETVTIYDYFADEFFGMERPLEKVMRFLRSASMRGEESRQVLLLLGPVGAGKSALIEHIKLALENCDPIYALGGCPLREEPLHLIPRSLRAEFETSYNLKVEGDLCPVCRHRLINEFEGDYTKFPIVQASFSIRGRKGIGVVPPMDPNTQDTSLLIGSEDISKLDLYPEDDPRVLSLNGAFNVGNRGIVEFVEVFKNEIEFLHTMITATQEKSVPSPGKQAMIYFDGVILAHCNEAEWNKFKSE
;
A
#
# COMPACT_ATOMS: atom_id res chain seq x y z
N MET A 1 11.81 -41.02 -14.34
CA MET A 1 10.62 -40.14 -14.27
C MET A 1 10.58 -39.28 -15.52
N SER A 2 9.42 -39.22 -16.21
CA SER A 2 9.26 -38.34 -17.38
C SER A 2 9.44 -36.89 -16.97
N ILE A 3 9.97 -36.04 -17.88
CA ILE A 3 10.13 -34.57 -17.67
C ILE A 3 8.80 -33.98 -17.24
N THR A 4 7.71 -34.41 -17.82
CA THR A 4 6.32 -34.00 -17.49
C THR A 4 6.00 -34.28 -16.01
N ASN A 5 6.32 -35.48 -15.50
CA ASN A 5 6.04 -35.84 -14.12
C ASN A 5 6.87 -35.01 -13.12
N LYS A 6 8.13 -34.71 -13.47
CA LYS A 6 8.98 -33.84 -12.66
C LYS A 6 8.41 -32.41 -12.63
N PHE A 7 7.99 -31.88 -13.77
CA PHE A 7 7.41 -30.55 -13.86
C PHE A 7 6.07 -30.46 -13.13
N LEU A 8 5.19 -31.45 -13.26
CA LEU A 8 3.91 -31.51 -12.54
C LEU A 8 4.10 -31.61 -11.03
N LYS A 9 5.16 -32.28 -10.56
CA LYS A 9 5.54 -32.28 -9.14
C LYS A 9 5.92 -30.89 -8.67
N ASN A 10 6.76 -30.18 -9.42
CA ASN A 10 7.15 -28.81 -9.12
C ASN A 10 5.93 -27.84 -9.11
N VAL A 11 4.99 -28.02 -10.04
CA VAL A 11 3.73 -27.24 -10.07
C VAL A 11 2.88 -27.49 -8.83
N ARG A 12 2.78 -28.75 -8.36
CA ARG A 12 2.05 -29.06 -7.12
C ARG A 12 2.74 -28.48 -5.90
N GLU A 13 4.05 -28.63 -5.78
CA GLU A 13 4.85 -28.03 -4.70
C GLU A 13 4.76 -26.50 -4.72
N HIS A 14 4.75 -25.88 -5.90
CA HIS A 14 4.53 -24.44 -6.04
C HIS A 14 3.14 -24.03 -5.59
N ARG A 15 2.11 -24.82 -5.93
CA ARG A 15 0.73 -24.59 -5.48
C ARG A 15 0.62 -24.65 -3.95
N GLU A 16 1.24 -25.65 -3.33
CA GLU A 16 1.26 -25.80 -1.87
C GLU A 16 2.00 -24.66 -1.18
N LYS A 17 3.08 -24.15 -1.81
CA LYS A 17 3.83 -22.96 -1.33
C LYS A 17 3.09 -21.64 -1.61
N ALA A 18 2.46 -21.52 -2.77
CA ALA A 18 1.75 -20.32 -3.20
C ALA A 18 0.36 -20.18 -2.54
N HIS A 19 -0.22 -21.28 -2.10
CA HIS A 19 -1.47 -21.35 -1.37
C HIS A 19 -1.25 -22.19 -0.10
N PRO A 20 -0.40 -21.73 0.85
CA PRO A 20 -0.49 -22.28 2.19
C PRO A 20 -1.94 -22.13 2.63
N SER A 21 -2.44 -23.06 3.42
CA SER A 21 -3.78 -22.94 4.01
C SER A 21 -3.90 -21.53 4.57
N LEU A 22 -4.68 -20.68 3.88
CA LEU A 22 -4.86 -19.29 4.25
C LEU A 22 -5.31 -19.29 5.72
N PHE A 23 -4.61 -18.51 6.55
CA PHE A 23 -5.03 -18.36 7.94
C PHE A 23 -6.48 -17.85 7.95
N GLU A 24 -7.32 -18.56 8.67
CA GLU A 24 -8.65 -18.15 9.05
C GLU A 24 -8.73 -18.27 10.56
N GLY A 25 -9.01 -17.18 11.24
CA GLY A 25 -9.07 -17.13 12.70
C GLY A 25 -9.83 -15.90 13.15
N TYR A 26 -9.71 -15.60 14.43
CA TYR A 26 -10.39 -14.49 15.08
C TYR A 26 -9.39 -13.56 15.77
N LEU A 27 -9.91 -12.52 16.42
CA LEU A 27 -9.06 -11.50 17.08
C LEU A 27 -8.08 -12.14 18.09
N GLU A 28 -8.51 -13.13 18.86
CA GLU A 28 -7.65 -13.81 19.82
C GLU A 28 -6.45 -14.48 19.16
N ASP A 29 -6.68 -15.19 18.05
CA ASP A 29 -5.61 -15.87 17.30
C ASP A 29 -4.63 -14.86 16.73
N TYR A 30 -5.14 -13.74 16.20
CA TYR A 30 -4.30 -12.68 15.68
C TYR A 30 -3.46 -12.00 16.77
N LEU A 31 -4.02 -11.74 17.94
CA LEU A 31 -3.28 -11.15 19.06
C LEU A 31 -2.16 -12.06 19.55
N ARG A 32 -2.37 -13.37 19.62
CA ARG A 32 -1.31 -14.36 19.94
C ARG A 32 -0.17 -14.32 18.91
N LEU A 33 -0.50 -14.17 17.61
CA LEU A 33 0.51 -14.02 16.56
C LEU A 33 1.28 -12.71 16.70
N LEU A 34 0.61 -11.62 17.10
CA LEU A 34 1.25 -10.33 17.34
C LEU A 34 2.20 -10.35 18.53
N GLU A 35 1.89 -11.07 19.61
CA GLU A 35 2.81 -11.27 20.74
C GLU A 35 4.12 -11.92 20.27
N ALA A 36 4.03 -12.91 19.40
CA ALA A 36 5.19 -13.58 18.84
C ALA A 36 5.92 -12.73 17.78
N SER A 37 5.20 -11.89 17.05
CA SER A 37 5.73 -11.13 15.90
C SER A 37 5.02 -9.78 15.70
N PRO A 38 5.40 -8.74 16.45
CA PRO A 38 4.80 -7.40 16.33
C PRO A 38 4.88 -6.76 14.93
N ARG A 39 5.77 -7.29 14.09
CA ARG A 39 5.94 -6.84 12.69
C ARG A 39 4.69 -7.09 11.81
N LEU A 40 3.79 -7.96 12.21
CA LEU A 40 2.58 -8.31 11.46
C LEU A 40 1.64 -7.11 11.28
N SER A 41 1.61 -6.18 12.26
CA SER A 41 0.85 -4.92 12.20
C SER A 41 1.64 -3.77 11.56
N ALA A 42 2.71 -4.05 10.81
CA ALA A 42 3.52 -3.01 10.18
C ALA A 42 2.70 -2.24 9.15
N LEU A 43 2.80 -0.90 9.19
CA LEU A 43 2.21 -0.02 8.18
C LEU A 43 2.90 -0.18 6.81
N ALA A 44 2.24 0.26 5.75
CA ALA A 44 2.67 0.09 4.36
C ALA A 44 4.13 0.52 4.11
N HIS A 45 4.53 1.72 4.55
CA HIS A 45 5.90 2.21 4.39
C HIS A 45 6.94 1.31 5.08
N LYS A 46 6.62 0.85 6.30
CA LYS A 46 7.54 -0.02 7.06
C LYS A 46 7.67 -1.40 6.42
N ARG A 47 6.57 -1.94 5.91
CA ARG A 47 6.54 -3.23 5.21
C ARG A 47 7.39 -3.16 3.95
N LEU A 48 7.13 -2.17 3.09
CA LEU A 48 7.85 -1.97 1.83
C LEU A 48 9.36 -1.74 2.07
N TYR A 49 9.72 -0.84 2.98
CA TYR A 49 11.11 -0.59 3.33
C TYR A 49 11.82 -1.86 3.80
N LYS A 50 11.20 -2.62 4.72
CA LYS A 50 11.76 -3.86 5.26
C LYS A 50 11.92 -4.93 4.18
N GLN A 51 10.97 -5.05 3.26
CA GLN A 51 11.06 -5.97 2.15
C GLN A 51 12.25 -5.65 1.25
N ILE A 52 12.43 -4.39 0.85
CA ILE A 52 13.54 -4.00 -0.02
C ILE A 52 14.89 -4.26 0.65
N ILE A 53 15.06 -3.87 1.93
CA ILE A 53 16.35 -4.06 2.61
C ILE A 53 16.63 -5.53 2.95
N SER A 54 15.66 -6.42 2.93
CA SER A 54 15.86 -7.85 3.21
C SER A 54 16.71 -8.55 2.14
N TYR A 55 16.82 -7.97 0.95
CA TYR A 55 17.68 -8.47 -0.12
C TYR A 55 19.17 -8.16 0.10
N GLY A 56 19.48 -7.23 0.99
CA GLY A 56 20.83 -6.80 1.31
C GLY A 56 21.11 -5.34 0.96
N THR A 57 22.15 -4.81 1.57
CA THR A 57 22.68 -3.47 1.28
C THR A 57 24.18 -3.48 1.49
N HIS A 58 24.92 -2.79 0.64
CA HIS A 58 26.35 -2.58 0.82
C HIS A 58 26.73 -1.14 0.48
N GLN A 59 27.85 -0.69 1.00
CA GLN A 59 28.41 0.62 0.64
C GLN A 59 29.37 0.45 -0.53
N VAL A 60 29.42 1.46 -1.37
CA VAL A 60 30.43 1.52 -2.42
C VAL A 60 31.77 1.69 -1.75
N ASP A 61 32.71 0.78 -2.05
CA ASP A 61 34.08 0.85 -1.55
C ASP A 61 34.82 1.98 -2.30
N GLU A 62 35.46 2.89 -1.55
CA GLU A 62 36.30 3.97 -2.07
C GLU A 62 37.45 3.46 -2.95
N THR A 63 37.83 2.20 -2.78
CA THR A 63 38.88 1.56 -3.58
C THR A 63 38.47 1.21 -5.01
N ASN A 64 37.17 1.26 -5.31
CA ASN A 64 36.64 0.98 -6.64
C ASN A 64 36.71 2.22 -7.54
N GLU A 65 37.73 2.29 -8.40
CA GLU A 65 37.96 3.42 -9.32
C GLU A 65 36.74 3.77 -10.19
N ARG A 66 35.92 2.80 -10.56
CA ARG A 66 34.70 3.02 -11.33
C ARG A 66 33.64 3.76 -10.49
N CYS A 67 33.50 3.38 -9.24
CA CYS A 67 32.57 4.01 -8.30
C CYS A 67 33.03 5.41 -7.92
N ASN A 68 34.33 5.63 -7.72
CA ASN A 68 34.89 6.96 -7.45
C ASN A 68 34.60 7.96 -8.57
N ARG A 69 34.63 7.54 -9.83
CA ARG A 69 34.28 8.40 -10.97
C ARG A 69 32.80 8.75 -11.05
N LEU A 70 31.92 7.83 -10.60
CA LEU A 70 30.47 8.05 -10.64
C LEU A 70 29.95 8.88 -9.45
N PHE A 71 30.64 8.81 -8.31
CA PHE A 71 30.13 9.37 -7.06
C PHE A 71 31.03 10.46 -6.44
N ASP A 72 32.07 10.94 -7.18
CA ASP A 72 32.97 12.01 -6.75
C ASP A 72 33.60 11.75 -5.35
N GLY A 73 33.88 10.50 -5.02
CA GLY A 73 34.42 10.09 -3.72
C GLY A 73 33.40 10.05 -2.58
N GLU A 74 32.12 10.28 -2.83
CA GLU A 74 31.08 10.15 -1.81
C GLU A 74 30.71 8.67 -1.59
N THR A 75 30.50 8.29 -0.33
CA THR A 75 29.99 6.97 0.02
C THR A 75 28.50 6.89 -0.29
N VAL A 76 28.10 5.98 -1.18
CA VAL A 76 26.71 5.73 -1.56
C VAL A 76 26.31 4.34 -1.13
N THR A 77 25.11 4.22 -0.56
CA THR A 77 24.51 2.92 -0.19
C THR A 77 23.85 2.29 -1.40
N ILE A 78 24.30 1.11 -1.77
CA ILE A 78 23.66 0.29 -2.81
C ILE A 78 22.68 -0.66 -2.14
N TYR A 79 21.50 -0.77 -2.73
CA TYR A 79 20.45 -1.69 -2.32
C TYR A 79 20.40 -2.84 -3.33
N ASP A 80 20.73 -4.05 -2.88
CA ASP A 80 20.90 -5.22 -3.75
C ASP A 80 19.63 -5.54 -4.54
N TYR A 81 18.46 -5.20 -3.98
CA TYR A 81 17.18 -5.33 -4.66
C TYR A 81 17.10 -4.63 -6.02
N PHE A 82 17.82 -3.52 -6.18
CA PHE A 82 17.81 -2.71 -7.42
C PHE A 82 19.08 -2.90 -8.28
N ALA A 83 20.10 -3.57 -7.74
CA ALA A 83 21.44 -3.55 -8.31
C ALA A 83 21.53 -4.17 -9.72
N ASP A 84 20.71 -5.17 -10.01
CA ASP A 84 20.73 -5.89 -11.29
C ASP A 84 20.01 -5.18 -12.43
N GLU A 85 19.12 -4.23 -12.13
CA GLU A 85 18.28 -3.57 -13.15
C GLU A 85 18.54 -2.06 -13.31
N PHE A 86 19.05 -1.39 -12.26
CA PHE A 86 19.18 0.07 -12.22
C PHE A 86 20.65 0.51 -12.08
N PHE A 87 21.33 0.61 -13.20
CA PHE A 87 22.73 1.05 -13.25
C PHE A 87 22.82 2.58 -13.38
N GLY A 88 23.67 3.21 -12.56
CA GLY A 88 23.87 4.67 -12.56
C GLY A 88 22.75 5.45 -11.88
N MET A 89 21.83 4.77 -11.21
CA MET A 89 20.70 5.36 -10.46
C MET A 89 20.88 5.25 -8.92
N GLU A 90 22.05 4.91 -8.45
CA GLU A 90 22.31 4.63 -7.04
C GLU A 90 21.98 5.84 -6.14
N ARG A 91 22.34 7.06 -6.53
CA ARG A 91 21.99 8.28 -5.78
C ARG A 91 20.48 8.58 -5.74
N PRO A 92 19.73 8.54 -6.87
CA PRO A 92 18.27 8.58 -6.84
C PRO A 92 17.64 7.50 -5.97
N LEU A 93 18.13 6.26 -6.06
CA LEU A 93 17.64 5.13 -5.27
C LEU A 93 17.90 5.32 -3.77
N GLU A 94 19.08 5.82 -3.40
CA GLU A 94 19.37 6.15 -2.00
C GLU A 94 18.40 7.21 -1.46
N LYS A 95 18.02 8.23 -2.25
CA LYS A 95 17.02 9.22 -1.85
C LYS A 95 15.64 8.60 -1.65
N VAL A 96 15.21 7.71 -2.56
CA VAL A 96 13.97 6.95 -2.43
C VAL A 96 13.97 6.11 -1.16
N MET A 97 15.06 5.40 -0.91
CA MET A 97 15.19 4.55 0.27
C MET A 97 15.29 5.35 1.57
N ARG A 98 15.89 6.53 1.55
CA ARG A 98 15.89 7.47 2.70
C ARG A 98 14.50 7.95 3.02
N PHE A 99 13.70 8.30 1.99
CA PHE A 99 12.29 8.65 2.14
C PHE A 99 11.51 7.48 2.79
N LEU A 100 11.60 6.28 2.23
CA LEU A 100 10.91 5.10 2.75
C LEU A 100 11.34 4.76 4.18
N ARG A 101 12.63 4.92 4.50
CA ARG A 101 13.16 4.70 5.86
C ARG A 101 12.54 5.67 6.86
N SER A 102 12.55 6.96 6.57
CA SER A 102 11.97 7.98 7.45
C SER A 102 10.46 7.77 7.61
N ALA A 103 9.74 7.54 6.51
CA ALA A 103 8.32 7.20 6.52
C ALA A 103 8.02 5.93 7.34
N SER A 104 8.90 4.93 7.28
CA SER A 104 8.78 3.68 8.06
C SER A 104 8.85 3.89 9.57
N MET A 105 9.50 4.97 9.99
CA MET A 105 9.63 5.41 11.39
C MET A 105 8.54 6.41 11.80
N ARG A 106 7.50 6.60 10.96
CA ARG A 106 6.44 7.60 11.15
C ARG A 106 6.96 9.04 11.12
N GLY A 107 8.05 9.30 10.39
CA GLY A 107 8.52 10.66 10.10
C GLY A 107 7.54 11.43 9.21
N GLU A 108 7.84 12.69 8.94
CA GLU A 108 7.01 13.57 8.11
C GLU A 108 6.77 13.00 6.71
N GLU A 109 7.74 12.26 6.17
CA GLU A 109 7.66 11.61 4.86
C GLU A 109 6.51 10.59 4.79
N SER A 110 6.06 10.04 5.92
CA SER A 110 4.87 9.17 5.94
C SER A 110 3.58 9.88 5.56
N ARG A 111 3.61 11.22 5.51
CA ARG A 111 2.50 12.10 5.12
C ARG A 111 2.77 12.85 3.82
N GLN A 112 3.70 12.37 3.02
CA GLN A 112 4.11 13.01 1.77
C GLN A 112 3.96 12.03 0.60
N VAL A 113 3.91 12.59 -0.60
CA VAL A 113 3.95 11.84 -1.85
C VAL A 113 5.39 11.71 -2.30
N LEU A 114 5.83 10.52 -2.65
CA LEU A 114 7.11 10.32 -3.32
C LEU A 114 6.96 10.64 -4.81
N LEU A 115 7.42 11.81 -5.20
CA LEU A 115 7.37 12.28 -6.58
C LEU A 115 8.68 11.98 -7.32
N LEU A 116 8.60 11.23 -8.42
CA LEU A 116 9.70 10.99 -9.35
C LEU A 116 9.59 11.96 -10.53
N LEU A 117 10.52 12.90 -10.60
CA LEU A 117 10.62 13.89 -11.67
C LEU A 117 11.82 13.60 -12.56
N GLY A 118 11.66 13.69 -13.87
CA GLY A 118 12.76 13.55 -14.84
C GLY A 118 12.28 13.37 -16.27
N PRO A 119 13.19 13.38 -17.24
CA PRO A 119 12.84 13.27 -18.65
C PRO A 119 12.16 11.95 -19.01
N VAL A 120 11.56 11.91 -20.19
CA VAL A 120 11.02 10.67 -20.76
C VAL A 120 12.15 9.67 -20.96
N GLY A 121 11.92 8.41 -20.61
CA GLY A 121 12.95 7.36 -20.72
C GLY A 121 13.94 7.28 -19.55
N ALA A 122 13.81 8.10 -18.50
CA ALA A 122 14.69 8.09 -17.32
C ALA A 122 14.43 6.91 -16.33
N GLY A 123 13.67 5.90 -16.71
CA GLY A 123 13.45 4.72 -15.86
C GLY A 123 12.42 4.90 -14.72
N LYS A 124 11.72 6.04 -14.63
CA LYS A 124 10.77 6.32 -13.52
C LYS A 124 9.68 5.26 -13.37
N SER A 125 9.00 4.92 -14.47
CA SER A 125 7.94 3.91 -14.45
C SER A 125 8.48 2.51 -14.14
N ALA A 126 9.67 2.18 -14.70
CA ALA A 126 10.34 0.92 -14.39
C ALA A 126 10.67 0.81 -12.89
N LEU A 127 11.16 1.90 -12.27
CA LEU A 127 11.43 1.93 -10.84
C LEU A 127 10.16 1.74 -10.01
N ILE A 128 9.05 2.39 -10.38
CA ILE A 128 7.76 2.20 -9.67
C ILE A 128 7.25 0.76 -9.83
N GLU A 129 7.34 0.20 -11.04
CA GLU A 129 6.98 -1.21 -11.24
C GLU A 129 7.83 -2.15 -10.38
N HIS A 130 9.12 -1.88 -10.26
CA HIS A 130 10.02 -2.67 -9.41
C HIS A 130 9.66 -2.52 -7.91
N ILE A 131 9.29 -1.32 -7.46
CA ILE A 131 8.80 -1.09 -6.09
C ILE A 131 7.47 -1.83 -5.84
N LYS A 132 6.55 -1.88 -6.82
CA LYS A 132 5.32 -2.69 -6.71
C LYS A 132 5.62 -4.18 -6.63
N LEU A 133 6.61 -4.68 -7.40
CA LEU A 133 7.06 -6.06 -7.30
C LEU A 133 7.63 -6.39 -5.91
N ALA A 134 8.36 -5.46 -5.28
CA ALA A 134 8.80 -5.62 -3.91
C ALA A 134 7.61 -5.84 -2.95
N LEU A 135 6.53 -5.07 -3.12
CA LEU A 135 5.32 -5.23 -2.32
C LEU A 135 4.60 -6.55 -2.61
N GLU A 136 4.49 -6.96 -3.88
CA GLU A 136 3.86 -8.24 -4.26
C GLU A 136 4.58 -9.44 -3.66
N ASN A 137 5.90 -9.33 -3.48
CA ASN A 137 6.75 -10.36 -2.85
C ASN A 137 6.80 -10.28 -1.31
N CYS A 138 6.05 -9.37 -0.68
CA CYS A 138 5.94 -9.33 0.77
C CYS A 138 5.16 -10.53 1.30
N ASP A 139 5.43 -10.90 2.56
CA ASP A 139 4.58 -11.83 3.30
C ASP A 139 3.11 -11.36 3.27
N PRO A 140 2.14 -12.28 3.22
CA PRO A 140 0.73 -11.94 3.32
C PRO A 140 0.42 -11.14 4.58
N ILE A 141 -0.50 -10.19 4.46
CA ILE A 141 -1.00 -9.40 5.59
C ILE A 141 -2.23 -10.06 6.21
N TYR A 142 -2.46 -9.80 7.49
CA TYR A 142 -3.72 -10.13 8.13
C TYR A 142 -4.73 -9.02 7.91
N ALA A 143 -5.96 -9.39 7.59
CA ALA A 143 -7.03 -8.46 7.24
C ALA A 143 -8.38 -8.94 7.77
N LEU A 144 -9.32 -8.03 7.96
CA LEU A 144 -10.70 -8.38 8.30
C LEU A 144 -11.34 -9.16 7.14
N GLY A 145 -11.87 -10.33 7.43
CA GLY A 145 -12.49 -11.22 6.44
C GLY A 145 -13.66 -10.54 5.73
N GLY A 146 -13.66 -10.57 4.39
CA GLY A 146 -14.70 -9.92 3.58
C GLY A 146 -14.62 -8.38 3.53
N CYS A 147 -13.61 -7.75 4.13
CA CYS A 147 -13.40 -6.31 4.02
C CYS A 147 -12.86 -5.92 2.63
N PRO A 148 -13.52 -5.01 1.89
CA PRO A 148 -13.06 -4.57 0.58
C PRO A 148 -11.73 -3.81 0.65
N LEU A 149 -11.42 -3.20 1.80
CA LEU A 149 -10.21 -2.41 2.05
C LEU A 149 -9.07 -3.23 2.66
N ARG A 150 -9.29 -4.50 2.96
CA ARG A 150 -8.31 -5.35 3.68
C ARG A 150 -7.81 -4.71 4.97
N GLU A 151 -8.75 -4.16 5.76
CA GLU A 151 -8.42 -3.43 6.98
C GLU A 151 -7.59 -4.24 7.97
N GLU A 152 -6.76 -3.51 8.71
CA GLU A 152 -5.97 -4.03 9.82
C GLU A 152 -6.88 -4.57 10.92
N PRO A 153 -6.68 -5.83 11.38
CA PRO A 153 -7.49 -6.40 12.47
C PRO A 153 -7.49 -5.58 13.77
N LEU A 154 -6.45 -4.79 14.04
CA LEU A 154 -6.39 -3.92 15.21
C LEU A 154 -7.47 -2.82 15.22
N HIS A 155 -8.12 -2.53 14.09
CA HIS A 155 -9.27 -1.64 14.05
C HIS A 155 -10.48 -2.18 14.83
N LEU A 156 -10.52 -3.51 15.10
CA LEU A 156 -11.52 -4.11 15.98
C LEU A 156 -11.36 -3.69 17.45
N ILE A 157 -10.19 -3.21 17.88
CA ILE A 157 -9.97 -2.81 19.25
C ILE A 157 -10.78 -1.54 19.56
N PRO A 158 -11.75 -1.58 20.48
CA PRO A 158 -12.56 -0.43 20.86
C PRO A 158 -11.68 0.75 21.30
N ARG A 159 -12.04 1.97 20.93
CA ARG A 159 -11.24 3.17 21.26
C ARG A 159 -10.97 3.30 22.77
N SER A 160 -11.92 2.90 23.62
CA SER A 160 -11.77 2.92 25.08
C SER A 160 -10.68 1.99 25.62
N LEU A 161 -10.33 0.93 24.89
CA LEU A 161 -9.33 -0.07 25.29
C LEU A 161 -7.97 0.14 24.59
N ARG A 162 -7.87 1.07 23.65
CA ARG A 162 -6.62 1.26 22.87
C ARG A 162 -5.43 1.68 23.72
N ALA A 163 -5.63 2.59 24.69
CA ALA A 163 -4.54 3.03 25.56
C ALA A 163 -3.93 1.88 26.37
N GLU A 164 -4.77 0.98 26.88
CA GLU A 164 -4.34 -0.23 27.59
C GLU A 164 -3.62 -1.18 26.64
N PHE A 165 -4.19 -1.43 25.46
CA PHE A 165 -3.60 -2.28 24.42
C PHE A 165 -2.23 -1.76 23.96
N GLU A 166 -2.13 -0.46 23.64
CA GLU A 166 -0.90 0.16 23.16
C GLU A 166 0.22 0.06 24.20
N THR A 167 -0.13 0.18 25.47
CA THR A 167 0.82 0.01 26.58
C THR A 167 1.28 -1.44 26.72
N SER A 168 0.35 -2.40 26.63
CA SER A 168 0.62 -3.82 26.86
C SER A 168 1.40 -4.44 25.70
N TYR A 169 1.06 -4.10 24.45
CA TYR A 169 1.68 -4.67 23.25
C TYR A 169 2.82 -3.81 22.68
N ASN A 170 3.04 -2.61 23.22
CA ASN A 170 3.97 -1.61 22.65
C ASN A 170 3.74 -1.36 21.14
N LEU A 171 2.49 -1.33 20.75
CA LEU A 171 2.01 -1.12 19.38
C LEU A 171 1.01 0.02 19.37
N LYS A 172 1.04 0.84 18.34
CA LYS A 172 0.08 1.94 18.16
C LYS A 172 -1.02 1.52 17.18
N VAL A 173 -2.27 1.71 17.58
CA VAL A 173 -3.44 1.49 16.73
C VAL A 173 -3.79 2.76 15.97
N GLU A 174 -3.65 2.74 14.64
CA GLU A 174 -4.03 3.85 13.77
C GLU A 174 -5.26 3.46 12.94
N GLY A 175 -6.19 4.41 12.81
CA GLY A 175 -7.42 4.21 12.05
C GLY A 175 -8.57 3.61 12.85
N ASP A 176 -9.67 3.39 12.16
CA ASP A 176 -10.92 2.83 12.68
C ASP A 176 -11.57 1.95 11.61
N LEU A 177 -12.58 1.18 12.02
CA LEU A 177 -13.37 0.37 11.09
C LEU A 177 -14.02 1.24 10.00
N CYS A 178 -13.91 0.79 8.75
CA CYS A 178 -14.61 1.39 7.63
C CYS A 178 -16.14 1.25 7.79
N PRO A 179 -16.94 2.02 7.05
CA PRO A 179 -18.41 1.93 7.15
C PRO A 179 -18.94 0.51 6.95
N VAL A 180 -18.39 -0.24 5.99
CA VAL A 180 -18.80 -1.63 5.71
C VAL A 180 -18.50 -2.55 6.88
N CYS A 181 -17.29 -2.53 7.43
CA CYS A 181 -16.91 -3.38 8.55
C CYS A 181 -17.65 -2.99 9.84
N ARG A 182 -17.90 -1.71 10.05
CA ARG A 182 -18.70 -1.23 11.18
C ARG A 182 -20.15 -1.72 11.10
N HIS A 183 -20.76 -1.65 9.92
CA HIS A 183 -22.10 -2.17 9.67
C HIS A 183 -22.14 -3.69 9.92
N ARG A 184 -21.16 -4.43 9.41
CA ARG A 184 -21.07 -5.89 9.59
C ARG A 184 -20.88 -6.27 11.06
N LEU A 185 -20.04 -5.54 11.80
CA LEU A 185 -19.83 -5.78 13.22
C LEU A 185 -21.15 -5.72 13.99
N ILE A 186 -21.99 -4.72 13.70
CA ILE A 186 -23.26 -4.53 14.41
C ILE A 186 -24.30 -5.56 13.95
N ASN A 187 -24.46 -5.78 12.64
CA ASN A 187 -25.59 -6.52 12.10
C ASN A 187 -25.31 -8.02 11.88
N GLU A 188 -24.05 -8.42 11.62
CA GLU A 188 -23.67 -9.81 11.40
C GLU A 188 -23.08 -10.46 12.67
N PHE A 189 -22.38 -9.66 13.50
CA PHE A 189 -21.66 -10.16 14.68
C PHE A 189 -22.20 -9.61 16.01
N GLU A 190 -23.39 -8.97 15.99
CA GLU A 190 -24.09 -8.49 17.20
C GLU A 190 -23.24 -7.55 18.09
N GLY A 191 -22.29 -6.82 17.50
CA GLY A 191 -21.34 -5.97 18.20
C GLY A 191 -20.19 -6.71 18.90
N ASP A 192 -20.07 -8.01 18.70
CA ASP A 192 -19.00 -8.82 19.29
C ASP A 192 -17.74 -8.78 18.41
N TYR A 193 -16.75 -7.99 18.84
CA TYR A 193 -15.46 -7.82 18.14
C TYR A 193 -14.68 -9.14 18.02
N THR A 194 -14.92 -10.11 18.89
CA THR A 194 -14.18 -11.38 18.91
C THR A 194 -14.67 -12.36 17.84
N LYS A 195 -15.87 -12.18 17.32
CA LYS A 195 -16.48 -13.03 16.28
C LYS A 195 -16.15 -12.59 14.85
N PHE A 196 -15.51 -11.44 14.68
CA PHE A 196 -15.18 -10.95 13.36
C PHE A 196 -14.05 -11.80 12.75
N PRO A 197 -14.24 -12.41 11.57
CA PRO A 197 -13.23 -13.29 10.98
C PRO A 197 -12.01 -12.49 10.50
N ILE A 198 -10.83 -13.06 10.69
CA ILE A 198 -9.55 -12.52 10.22
C ILE A 198 -8.95 -13.52 9.25
N VAL A 199 -8.47 -13.02 8.12
CA VAL A 199 -7.91 -13.81 7.03
C VAL A 199 -6.57 -13.26 6.59
N GLN A 200 -5.76 -14.09 5.92
CA GLN A 200 -4.58 -13.61 5.21
C GLN A 200 -4.94 -13.10 3.83
N ALA A 201 -4.27 -12.02 3.42
CA ALA A 201 -4.41 -11.41 2.11
C ALA A 201 -3.02 -11.12 1.52
N SER A 202 -2.77 -11.59 0.29
CA SER A 202 -1.55 -11.31 -0.46
C SER A 202 -1.73 -10.07 -1.33
N PHE A 203 -0.63 -9.41 -1.63
CA PHE A 203 -0.59 -8.34 -2.63
C PHE A 203 -0.57 -8.91 -4.04
N SER A 204 -1.12 -8.18 -5.00
CA SER A 204 -1.06 -8.58 -6.41
C SER A 204 -1.23 -7.39 -7.34
N ILE A 205 -0.26 -7.19 -8.22
CA ILE A 205 -0.31 -6.17 -9.26
C ILE A 205 -1.45 -6.48 -10.22
N ARG A 206 -1.47 -7.68 -10.78
CA ARG A 206 -2.50 -8.11 -11.75
C ARG A 206 -3.89 -8.23 -11.13
N GLY A 207 -3.96 -8.71 -9.90
CA GLY A 207 -5.21 -8.83 -9.16
C GLY A 207 -5.68 -7.52 -8.53
N ARG A 208 -4.94 -6.41 -8.66
CA ARG A 208 -5.22 -5.12 -8.04
C ARG A 208 -5.51 -5.26 -6.54
N LYS A 209 -4.64 -5.98 -5.84
CA LYS A 209 -4.75 -6.20 -4.39
C LYS A 209 -3.62 -5.45 -3.69
N GLY A 210 -3.94 -4.40 -2.94
CA GLY A 210 -2.96 -3.53 -2.28
C GLY A 210 -2.16 -2.65 -3.23
N ILE A 211 -2.52 -2.60 -4.52
CA ILE A 211 -1.84 -1.81 -5.54
C ILE A 211 -2.89 -1.12 -6.40
N GLY A 212 -3.09 0.17 -6.14
CA GLY A 212 -3.95 1.05 -6.89
C GLY A 212 -3.16 1.83 -7.91
N VAL A 213 -3.70 2.04 -9.11
CA VAL A 213 -3.08 2.85 -10.16
C VAL A 213 -4.09 3.87 -10.65
N VAL A 214 -3.68 5.12 -10.70
CA VAL A 214 -4.43 6.25 -11.24
C VAL A 214 -3.77 6.63 -12.58
N PRO A 215 -4.36 6.26 -13.71
CA PRO A 215 -3.83 6.64 -15.02
C PRO A 215 -4.04 8.14 -15.27
N PRO A 216 -3.29 8.75 -16.20
CA PRO A 216 -3.56 10.11 -16.66
C PRO A 216 -4.93 10.13 -17.34
N MET A 217 -5.72 11.14 -17.06
CA MET A 217 -7.08 11.28 -17.56
C MET A 217 -7.26 12.58 -18.32
N ASP A 218 -8.24 12.60 -19.22
CA ASP A 218 -8.68 13.85 -19.83
C ASP A 218 -9.36 14.72 -18.77
N PRO A 219 -8.99 15.99 -18.60
CA PRO A 219 -9.57 16.87 -17.61
C PRO A 219 -11.12 16.91 -17.65
N ASN A 220 -11.69 16.81 -18.85
CA ASN A 220 -13.17 16.86 -19.01
C ASN A 220 -13.89 15.58 -18.57
N THR A 221 -13.17 14.50 -18.26
CA THR A 221 -13.74 13.20 -17.88
C THR A 221 -13.26 12.72 -16.51
N GLN A 222 -12.62 13.58 -15.72
CA GLN A 222 -12.14 13.22 -14.40
C GLN A 222 -13.31 13.00 -13.44
N ASP A 223 -13.37 11.80 -12.90
CA ASP A 223 -14.36 11.39 -11.90
C ASP A 223 -13.64 10.92 -10.63
N THR A 224 -13.95 11.55 -9.51
CA THR A 224 -13.41 11.19 -8.20
C THR A 224 -13.72 9.75 -7.79
N SER A 225 -14.73 9.12 -8.40
CA SER A 225 -15.04 7.71 -8.18
C SER A 225 -13.86 6.78 -8.48
N LEU A 226 -12.99 7.16 -9.40
CA LEU A 226 -11.75 6.41 -9.68
C LEU A 226 -10.76 6.40 -8.51
N LEU A 227 -10.82 7.41 -7.65
CA LEU A 227 -9.98 7.51 -6.45
C LEU A 227 -10.61 6.82 -5.25
N ILE A 228 -11.89 7.04 -5.00
CA ILE A 228 -12.57 6.65 -3.76
C ILE A 228 -13.66 5.59 -3.94
N GLY A 229 -13.98 5.22 -5.19
CA GLY A 229 -15.10 4.34 -5.50
C GLY A 229 -16.42 5.11 -5.69
N SER A 230 -17.50 4.40 -5.83
CA SER A 230 -18.82 4.94 -6.11
C SER A 230 -19.91 4.22 -5.30
N GLU A 231 -21.14 4.69 -5.40
CA GLU A 231 -22.32 3.94 -5.00
C GLU A 231 -22.72 2.96 -6.11
N ASP A 232 -23.08 1.77 -5.70
CA ASP A 232 -23.58 0.73 -6.61
C ASP A 232 -25.09 0.93 -6.83
N ILE A 233 -25.42 1.57 -7.93
CA ILE A 233 -26.80 1.91 -8.30
C ILE A 233 -27.71 0.67 -8.31
N SER A 234 -27.17 -0.50 -8.66
CA SER A 234 -27.95 -1.75 -8.69
C SER A 234 -28.42 -2.20 -7.31
N LYS A 235 -27.81 -1.71 -6.25
CA LYS A 235 -28.16 -2.03 -4.86
C LYS A 235 -29.13 -1.03 -4.24
N LEU A 236 -29.33 0.13 -4.86
CA LEU A 236 -30.27 1.14 -4.37
C LEU A 236 -31.74 0.67 -4.41
N ASP A 237 -32.05 -0.32 -5.24
CA ASP A 237 -33.36 -0.98 -5.25
C ASP A 237 -33.60 -1.85 -4.00
N LEU A 238 -32.52 -2.26 -3.30
CA LEU A 238 -32.58 -3.18 -2.17
C LEU A 238 -32.28 -2.51 -0.83
N TYR A 239 -31.49 -1.44 -0.83
CA TYR A 239 -30.97 -0.78 0.36
C TYR A 239 -31.10 0.75 0.21
N PRO A 240 -31.34 1.48 1.31
CA PRO A 240 -31.32 2.94 1.28
C PRO A 240 -29.92 3.47 0.93
N GLU A 241 -29.86 4.69 0.37
CA GLU A 241 -28.63 5.35 -0.10
C GLU A 241 -27.55 5.50 1.00
N ASP A 242 -27.97 5.64 2.25
CA ASP A 242 -27.08 5.75 3.41
C ASP A 242 -26.59 4.41 3.97
N ASP A 243 -27.03 3.28 3.36
CA ASP A 243 -26.58 1.96 3.80
C ASP A 243 -25.18 1.62 3.26
N PRO A 244 -24.21 1.25 4.12
CA PRO A 244 -22.86 0.91 3.66
C PRO A 244 -22.77 -0.25 2.65
N ARG A 245 -23.80 -1.05 2.50
CA ARG A 245 -23.88 -2.14 1.51
C ARG A 245 -23.98 -1.64 0.07
N VAL A 246 -24.42 -0.41 -0.15
CA VAL A 246 -24.44 0.21 -1.47
C VAL A 246 -23.07 0.70 -1.93
N LEU A 247 -22.08 0.77 -1.04
CA LEU A 247 -20.76 1.26 -1.38
C LEU A 247 -19.97 0.26 -2.25
N SER A 248 -19.44 0.74 -3.35
CA SER A 248 -18.47 0.07 -4.21
C SER A 248 -17.09 0.68 -3.97
N LEU A 249 -16.34 0.12 -2.99
CA LEU A 249 -15.03 0.62 -2.57
C LEU A 249 -13.92 0.07 -3.48
N ASN A 250 -13.96 0.42 -4.76
CA ASN A 250 -13.06 -0.05 -5.83
C ASN A 250 -12.13 1.03 -6.39
N GLY A 251 -12.16 2.23 -5.82
CA GLY A 251 -11.28 3.34 -6.19
C GLY A 251 -9.81 3.03 -5.88
N ALA A 252 -8.89 3.79 -6.48
CA ALA A 252 -7.46 3.54 -6.38
C ALA A 252 -6.95 3.56 -4.93
N PHE A 253 -7.43 4.48 -4.08
CA PHE A 253 -7.08 4.51 -2.66
C PHE A 253 -7.62 3.30 -1.89
N ASN A 254 -8.83 2.86 -2.22
CA ASN A 254 -9.44 1.69 -1.59
C ASN A 254 -8.66 0.41 -1.95
N VAL A 255 -8.35 0.25 -3.24
CA VAL A 255 -7.57 -0.88 -3.76
C VAL A 255 -6.14 -0.87 -3.24
N GLY A 256 -5.50 0.31 -3.18
CA GLY A 256 -4.12 0.51 -2.72
C GLY A 256 -3.96 0.58 -1.20
N ASN A 257 -5.05 0.50 -0.44
CA ASN A 257 -4.98 0.53 1.02
C ASN A 257 -4.09 -0.59 1.56
N ARG A 258 -3.28 -0.25 2.56
CA ARG A 258 -2.21 -1.06 3.16
C ARG A 258 -1.06 -1.43 2.20
N GLY A 259 -0.98 -0.76 1.06
CA GLY A 259 0.03 -1.00 0.04
C GLY A 259 0.49 0.25 -0.68
N ILE A 260 0.27 0.32 -2.00
CA ILE A 260 0.76 1.40 -2.86
C ILE A 260 -0.38 1.98 -3.69
N VAL A 261 -0.38 3.30 -3.85
CA VAL A 261 -1.16 4.01 -4.88
C VAL A 261 -0.20 4.77 -5.79
N GLU A 262 -0.24 4.48 -7.08
CA GLU A 262 0.54 5.15 -8.10
C GLU A 262 -0.29 6.16 -8.87
N PHE A 263 0.23 7.37 -9.00
CA PHE A 263 -0.29 8.40 -9.91
C PHE A 263 0.61 8.53 -11.13
N VAL A 264 0.11 8.08 -12.28
CA VAL A 264 0.82 8.15 -13.56
C VAL A 264 0.65 9.55 -14.13
N GLU A 265 1.75 10.22 -14.50
CA GLU A 265 1.73 11.58 -15.08
C GLU A 265 0.85 12.54 -14.25
N VAL A 266 1.15 12.65 -12.95
CA VAL A 266 0.27 13.25 -11.93
C VAL A 266 -0.23 14.67 -12.28
N PHE A 267 0.60 15.50 -12.94
CA PHE A 267 0.23 16.87 -13.28
C PHE A 267 -0.57 17.02 -14.58
N LYS A 268 -0.99 15.92 -15.20
CA LYS A 268 -2.03 15.93 -16.22
C LYS A 268 -3.44 15.96 -15.64
N ASN A 269 -3.56 15.69 -14.34
CA ASN A 269 -4.83 15.74 -13.65
C ASN A 269 -5.11 17.14 -13.11
N GLU A 270 -6.38 17.50 -13.00
CA GLU A 270 -6.80 18.77 -12.41
C GLU A 270 -6.49 18.87 -10.93
N ILE A 271 -6.35 20.08 -10.41
CA ILE A 271 -5.99 20.34 -9.00
C ILE A 271 -7.05 19.80 -8.05
N GLU A 272 -8.33 19.93 -8.39
CA GLU A 272 -9.44 19.43 -7.57
C GLU A 272 -9.36 17.90 -7.40
N PHE A 273 -8.98 17.18 -8.43
CA PHE A 273 -8.76 15.73 -8.38
C PHE A 273 -7.59 15.39 -7.45
N LEU A 274 -6.54 16.21 -7.43
CA LEU A 274 -5.39 16.02 -6.55
C LEU A 274 -5.66 16.35 -5.07
N HIS A 275 -6.74 17.07 -4.73
CA HIS A 275 -7.09 17.36 -3.34
C HIS A 275 -7.33 16.08 -2.52
N THR A 276 -7.92 15.05 -3.12
CA THR A 276 -8.10 13.75 -2.45
C THR A 276 -6.75 13.11 -2.11
N MET A 277 -5.75 13.27 -2.96
CA MET A 277 -4.39 12.79 -2.69
C MET A 277 -3.76 13.52 -1.48
N ILE A 278 -3.97 14.84 -1.37
CA ILE A 278 -3.48 15.65 -0.25
C ILE A 278 -4.13 15.17 1.06
N THR A 279 -5.44 15.00 1.09
CA THR A 279 -6.17 14.50 2.26
C THR A 279 -5.69 13.09 2.65
N ALA A 280 -5.53 12.20 1.67
CA ALA A 280 -5.02 10.85 1.90
C ALA A 280 -3.60 10.84 2.52
N THR A 281 -2.74 11.78 2.15
CA THR A 281 -1.38 11.88 2.70
C THR A 281 -1.35 12.53 4.06
N GLN A 282 -1.90 13.73 4.19
CA GLN A 282 -1.79 14.56 5.40
C GLN A 282 -2.64 14.03 6.55
N GLU A 283 -3.90 13.71 6.27
CA GLU A 283 -4.87 13.24 7.27
C GLU A 283 -4.93 11.73 7.39
N LYS A 284 -4.24 11.00 6.48
CA LYS A 284 -4.31 9.54 6.38
C LYS A 284 -5.75 9.03 6.30
N SER A 285 -6.57 9.74 5.57
CA SER A 285 -7.96 9.39 5.37
C SER A 285 -8.44 9.81 3.99
N VAL A 286 -9.42 9.09 3.47
CA VAL A 286 -10.12 9.42 2.22
C VAL A 286 -11.62 9.44 2.46
N PRO A 287 -12.39 10.30 1.79
CA PRO A 287 -13.84 10.28 1.90
C PRO A 287 -14.40 8.96 1.34
N SER A 288 -15.46 8.45 1.95
CA SER A 288 -16.23 7.37 1.34
C SER A 288 -17.16 7.94 0.26
N PRO A 289 -17.54 7.14 -0.74
CA PRO A 289 -18.68 7.49 -1.58
C PRO A 289 -19.91 7.80 -0.73
N GLY A 290 -20.84 8.62 -1.24
CA GLY A 290 -22.05 9.00 -0.49
C GLY A 290 -21.81 9.84 0.77
N LYS A 291 -20.58 10.30 1.02
CA LYS A 291 -20.20 11.14 2.18
C LYS A 291 -20.54 10.52 3.55
N GLN A 292 -20.61 9.21 3.64
CA GLN A 292 -20.99 8.50 4.86
C GLN A 292 -19.96 8.63 5.98
N ALA A 293 -18.66 8.55 5.66
CA ALA A 293 -17.58 8.66 6.64
C ALA A 293 -16.23 8.88 5.95
N MET A 294 -15.23 9.30 6.72
CA MET A 294 -13.83 9.21 6.32
C MET A 294 -13.32 7.79 6.57
N ILE A 295 -12.59 7.26 5.60
CA ILE A 295 -11.96 5.94 5.64
C ILE A 295 -10.49 6.12 5.91
N TYR A 296 -9.94 5.44 6.91
CA TYR A 296 -8.50 5.46 7.18
C TYR A 296 -7.72 4.85 6.00
N PHE A 297 -6.66 5.53 5.61
CA PHE A 297 -5.78 5.11 4.53
C PHE A 297 -4.35 4.90 5.04
N ASP A 298 -3.85 3.68 4.93
CA ASP A 298 -2.46 3.31 5.13
C ASP A 298 -1.85 2.92 3.79
N GLY A 299 -1.08 3.79 3.18
CA GLY A 299 -0.48 3.49 1.88
C GLY A 299 0.69 4.39 1.54
N VAL A 300 1.56 3.88 0.67
CA VAL A 300 2.64 4.63 0.05
C VAL A 300 2.10 5.24 -1.24
N ILE A 301 2.12 6.58 -1.34
CA ILE A 301 1.69 7.25 -2.56
C ILE A 301 2.93 7.58 -3.39
N LEU A 302 2.99 6.98 -4.58
CA LEU A 302 4.02 7.19 -5.57
C LEU A 302 3.43 8.01 -6.73
N ALA A 303 4.13 9.03 -7.16
CA ALA A 303 3.75 9.83 -8.32
C ALA A 303 4.94 10.01 -9.24
N HIS A 304 4.69 10.10 -10.54
CA HIS A 304 5.73 10.48 -11.48
C HIS A 304 5.19 11.44 -12.53
N CYS A 305 6.08 12.26 -13.05
CA CYS A 305 5.79 13.14 -14.18
C CYS A 305 7.05 13.44 -14.97
N ASN A 306 6.88 14.02 -16.14
CA ASN A 306 7.98 14.58 -16.90
C ASN A 306 8.22 16.05 -16.57
N GLU A 307 9.39 16.58 -16.95
CA GLU A 307 9.79 17.96 -16.65
C GLU A 307 8.90 18.99 -17.35
N ALA A 308 8.39 18.67 -18.54
CA ALA A 308 7.54 19.58 -19.30
C ALA A 308 6.21 19.81 -18.57
N GLU A 309 5.56 18.75 -18.12
CA GLU A 309 4.31 18.82 -17.33
C GLU A 309 4.53 19.55 -15.99
N TRP A 310 5.66 19.28 -15.31
CA TRP A 310 6.02 19.97 -14.09
C TRP A 310 6.20 21.48 -14.30
N ASN A 311 6.92 21.88 -15.37
CA ASN A 311 7.12 23.28 -15.69
C ASN A 311 5.81 23.98 -16.08
N LYS A 312 4.93 23.31 -16.80
CA LYS A 312 3.59 23.80 -17.12
C LYS A 312 2.79 24.05 -15.82
N PHE A 313 2.71 23.06 -14.94
CA PHE A 313 2.01 23.16 -13.66
C PHE A 313 2.51 24.30 -12.78
N LYS A 314 3.82 24.60 -12.80
CA LYS A 314 4.39 25.74 -12.06
C LYS A 314 4.03 27.10 -12.62
N SER A 315 3.70 27.17 -13.91
CA SER A 315 3.39 28.43 -14.60
C SER A 315 1.91 28.81 -14.55
N GLU A 316 1.04 27.88 -14.19
CA GLU A 316 -0.38 28.07 -13.88
C GLU A 316 -0.57 28.47 -12.40
#